data_fee04b72c7070d02e5540906e3a09d75
#
_entry.id   fee04b72c7070d02e5540906e3a09d75
#
_cell.length_a   1.000
_cell.length_b   1.000
_cell.length_c   1.000
_cell.angle_alpha   90.00
_cell.angle_beta   90.00
_cell.angle_gamma   90.00
#
_symmetry.space_group_name_H-M   'P 1'
#
loop_
_entity.id
_entity.type
_entity.pdbx_description
1 polymer ?
#
loop_
_entity_poly.entity_id
_entity_poly.type
_entity_poly.pdbx_seq_one_letter_code
_entity_poly.pdbx_strand_id
1 'polypeptide(L)'
;MLQTKNLYFKYEDKFILDNINLDIEEGKVCAIIGANGSGKTTLVKHFNALLLPSSGDVFVDGINTRKSPFNVRKRVGFVFQNAEDQLVQSIVEEDVAFGLENLNVEKNQMIKIVSETLNNLGIEHLAKRNVNFLSAGQKQLVALAGVLAMNPTYIILDEPTTLLDAKNKKNIFSILENLNKKHGKSIIIVSNLLDDLRIADNVIVLKDGKIIFSGRKAGLPGNILKEAGLDE
;
A
#
# COMPACT_ATOMS: atom_id res chain seq x y z
N MET A 1 8.19 5.88 -10.98
CA MET A 1 6.82 6.34 -11.32
C MET A 1 5.91 5.15 -11.59
N LEU A 2 4.69 5.13 -11.03
CA LEU A 2 3.64 4.13 -11.35
C LEU A 2 2.72 4.71 -12.41
N GLN A 3 2.38 3.91 -13.44
CA GLN A 3 1.57 4.39 -14.57
C GLN A 3 0.54 3.34 -14.99
N THR A 4 -0.64 3.81 -15.37
CA THR A 4 -1.63 3.00 -16.08
C THR A 4 -1.96 3.63 -17.43
N LYS A 5 -2.14 2.80 -18.46
CA LYS A 5 -2.50 3.23 -19.80
C LYS A 5 -3.70 2.43 -20.28
N ASN A 6 -4.84 3.10 -20.42
CA ASN A 6 -6.11 2.50 -20.81
C ASN A 6 -6.39 1.20 -20.05
N LEU A 7 -6.21 1.23 -18.71
CA LEU A 7 -6.41 0.06 -17.87
C LEU A 7 -7.90 -0.24 -17.75
N TYR A 8 -8.27 -1.42 -18.21
CA TYR A 8 -9.58 -2.03 -17.97
C TYR A 8 -9.38 -3.32 -17.17
N PHE A 9 -10.28 -3.54 -16.22
CA PHE A 9 -10.30 -4.79 -15.48
C PHE A 9 -11.73 -5.24 -15.19
N LYS A 10 -11.97 -6.53 -15.38
CA LYS A 10 -13.27 -7.17 -15.07
C LYS A 10 -13.05 -8.46 -14.29
N TYR A 11 -13.97 -8.73 -13.37
CA TYR A 11 -14.19 -10.05 -12.82
C TYR A 11 -15.35 -10.66 -13.61
N GLU A 12 -15.09 -11.80 -14.25
CA GLU A 12 -16.05 -12.43 -15.19
C GLU A 12 -16.52 -11.41 -16.23
N ASP A 13 -17.79 -11.04 -16.25
CA ASP A 13 -18.36 -10.08 -17.19
C ASP A 13 -18.57 -8.68 -16.60
N LYS A 14 -18.29 -8.47 -15.30
CA LYS A 14 -18.50 -7.18 -14.64
C LYS A 14 -17.22 -6.35 -14.66
N PHE A 15 -17.27 -5.19 -15.33
CA PHE A 15 -16.18 -4.20 -15.25
C PHE A 15 -16.09 -3.61 -13.85
N ILE A 16 -14.88 -3.60 -13.32
CA ILE A 16 -14.51 -3.00 -12.02
C ILE A 16 -13.67 -1.76 -12.22
N LEU A 17 -12.81 -1.75 -13.25
CA LEU A 17 -12.04 -0.58 -13.67
C LEU A 17 -12.33 -0.31 -15.14
N ASP A 18 -12.60 0.95 -15.46
CA ASP A 18 -12.99 1.39 -16.79
C ASP A 18 -12.08 2.55 -17.25
N ASN A 19 -11.20 2.26 -18.19
CA ASN A 19 -10.30 3.22 -18.85
C ASN A 19 -9.46 4.07 -17.87
N ILE A 20 -8.79 3.43 -16.92
CA ILE A 20 -7.96 4.14 -15.95
C ILE A 20 -6.63 4.55 -16.61
N ASN A 21 -6.42 5.86 -16.67
CA ASN A 21 -5.18 6.50 -17.09
C ASN A 21 -4.64 7.32 -15.93
N LEU A 22 -3.46 6.96 -15.41
CA LEU A 22 -2.94 7.51 -14.17
C LEU A 22 -1.42 7.51 -14.16
N ASP A 23 -0.85 8.58 -13.60
CA ASP A 23 0.56 8.70 -13.27
C ASP A 23 0.70 9.04 -11.78
N ILE A 24 1.45 8.24 -11.02
CA ILE A 24 1.81 8.51 -9.63
C ILE A 24 3.32 8.77 -9.56
N GLU A 25 3.68 9.97 -9.14
CA GLU A 25 5.06 10.41 -9.02
C GLU A 25 5.81 9.63 -7.92
N GLU A 26 7.10 9.39 -8.15
CA GLU A 26 7.99 8.82 -7.14
C GLU A 26 8.30 9.84 -6.03
N GLY A 27 8.51 9.34 -4.80
CA GLY A 27 8.85 10.15 -3.64
C GLY A 27 7.70 10.99 -3.08
N LYS A 28 6.46 10.77 -3.53
CA LYS A 28 5.26 11.47 -3.06
C LYS A 28 4.36 10.55 -2.24
N VAL A 29 3.53 11.18 -1.42
CA VAL A 29 2.39 10.53 -0.77
C VAL A 29 1.15 10.77 -1.61
N CYS A 30 0.57 9.68 -2.14
CA CYS A 30 -0.65 9.71 -2.93
C CYS A 30 -1.78 9.01 -2.17
N ALA A 31 -2.91 9.66 -1.97
CA ALA A 31 -4.12 9.03 -1.45
C ALA A 31 -5.06 8.67 -2.59
N ILE A 32 -5.56 7.44 -2.59
CA ILE A 32 -6.61 6.95 -3.50
C ILE A 32 -7.87 6.75 -2.67
N ILE A 33 -8.88 7.58 -2.91
CA ILE A 33 -10.12 7.61 -2.12
C ILE A 33 -11.35 7.36 -2.98
N GLY A 34 -12.46 7.03 -2.33
CA GLY A 34 -13.76 6.74 -2.95
C GLY A 34 -14.60 5.84 -2.07
N ALA A 35 -15.88 5.71 -2.36
CA ALA A 35 -16.79 4.83 -1.62
C ALA A 35 -16.36 3.35 -1.70
N ASN A 36 -16.90 2.52 -0.81
CA ASN A 36 -16.71 1.08 -0.87
C ASN A 36 -17.24 0.54 -2.21
N GLY A 37 -16.45 -0.36 -2.84
CA GLY A 37 -16.80 -0.91 -4.15
C GLY A 37 -16.43 -0.01 -5.34
N SER A 38 -15.82 1.18 -5.16
CA SER A 38 -15.41 2.05 -6.27
C SER A 38 -14.23 1.52 -7.11
N GLY A 39 -13.56 0.44 -6.67
CA GLY A 39 -12.44 -0.18 -7.41
C GLY A 39 -11.05 0.14 -6.88
N LYS A 40 -10.89 0.85 -5.74
CA LYS A 40 -9.60 1.27 -5.17
C LYS A 40 -8.63 0.11 -4.95
N THR A 41 -9.02 -0.87 -4.14
CA THR A 41 -8.22 -2.08 -3.87
C THR A 41 -7.86 -2.82 -5.15
N THR A 42 -8.81 -2.92 -6.08
CA THR A 42 -8.60 -3.55 -7.39
C THR A 42 -7.54 -2.79 -8.18
N LEU A 43 -7.60 -1.45 -8.21
CA LEU A 43 -6.62 -0.63 -8.91
C LEU A 43 -5.20 -0.85 -8.34
N VAL A 44 -5.02 -0.75 -7.03
CA VAL A 44 -3.68 -0.84 -6.43
C VAL A 44 -3.08 -2.24 -6.51
N LYS A 45 -3.89 -3.30 -6.58
CA LYS A 45 -3.42 -4.67 -6.82
C LYS A 45 -2.80 -4.87 -8.20
N HIS A 46 -3.04 -3.99 -9.16
CA HIS A 46 -2.35 -4.01 -10.45
C HIS A 46 -0.93 -3.44 -10.35
N PHE A 47 -0.67 -2.50 -9.43
CA PHE A 47 0.67 -1.92 -9.28
C PHE A 47 1.71 -2.89 -8.74
N ASN A 48 1.32 -3.92 -7.97
CA ASN A 48 2.25 -4.96 -7.54
C ASN A 48 2.07 -6.30 -8.27
N ALA A 49 1.33 -6.28 -9.41
CA ALA A 49 1.04 -7.46 -10.22
C ALA A 49 0.35 -8.62 -9.44
N LEU A 50 -0.45 -8.32 -8.40
CA LEU A 50 -1.39 -9.26 -7.79
C LEU A 50 -2.59 -9.51 -8.71
N LEU A 51 -3.01 -8.46 -9.45
CA LEU A 51 -3.96 -8.57 -10.55
C LEU A 51 -3.28 -8.11 -11.84
N LEU A 52 -3.68 -8.71 -12.96
CA LEU A 52 -3.23 -8.30 -14.28
C LEU A 52 -4.38 -7.66 -15.05
N PRO A 53 -4.14 -6.62 -15.85
CA PRO A 53 -5.17 -5.95 -16.63
C PRO A 53 -5.94 -6.91 -17.53
N SER A 54 -7.26 -6.72 -17.70
CA SER A 54 -8.02 -7.39 -18.78
C SER A 54 -7.62 -6.82 -20.14
N SER A 55 -7.45 -5.47 -20.22
CA SER A 55 -6.82 -4.78 -21.35
C SER A 55 -6.10 -3.53 -20.88
N GLY A 56 -5.26 -2.96 -21.74
CA GLY A 56 -4.35 -1.88 -21.37
C GLY A 56 -3.11 -2.38 -20.63
N ASP A 57 -2.32 -1.45 -20.11
CA ASP A 57 -1.03 -1.73 -19.49
C ASP A 57 -0.85 -1.01 -18.15
N VAL A 58 -0.07 -1.63 -17.27
CA VAL A 58 0.40 -1.03 -16.01
C VAL A 58 1.92 -1.14 -15.95
N PHE A 59 2.57 -0.04 -15.58
CA PHE A 59 4.02 0.05 -15.49
C PHE A 59 4.46 0.53 -14.12
N VAL A 60 5.57 -0.02 -13.65
CA VAL A 60 6.31 0.41 -12.46
C VAL A 60 7.74 0.71 -12.88
N ASP A 61 8.14 1.98 -12.85
CA ASP A 61 9.44 2.45 -13.34
C ASP A 61 9.77 1.92 -14.75
N GLY A 62 8.78 1.96 -15.65
CA GLY A 62 8.89 1.45 -17.01
C GLY A 62 8.78 -0.07 -17.15
N ILE A 63 8.71 -0.83 -16.05
CA ILE A 63 8.55 -2.28 -16.07
C ILE A 63 7.07 -2.63 -16.19
N ASN A 64 6.69 -3.31 -17.26
CA ASN A 64 5.31 -3.76 -17.46
C ASN A 64 4.97 -4.89 -16.47
N THR A 65 3.88 -4.73 -15.71
CA THR A 65 3.48 -5.65 -14.64
C THR A 65 3.14 -7.06 -15.15
N ARG A 66 2.64 -7.17 -16.39
CA ARG A 66 2.32 -8.44 -17.03
C ARG A 66 3.58 -9.20 -17.47
N LYS A 67 4.60 -8.46 -17.96
CA LYS A 67 5.81 -9.06 -18.51
C LYS A 67 6.82 -9.46 -17.44
N SER A 68 6.85 -8.74 -16.31
CA SER A 68 7.88 -8.94 -15.29
C SER A 68 7.34 -8.77 -13.86
N PRO A 69 6.35 -9.59 -13.44
CA PRO A 69 5.68 -9.42 -12.16
C PRO A 69 6.63 -9.56 -10.96
N PHE A 70 7.63 -10.43 -11.04
CA PHE A 70 8.62 -10.60 -9.98
C PHE A 70 9.45 -9.34 -9.73
N ASN A 71 9.94 -8.69 -10.80
CA ASN A 71 10.71 -7.45 -10.68
C ASN A 71 9.84 -6.28 -10.18
N VAL A 72 8.56 -6.27 -10.52
CA VAL A 72 7.59 -5.31 -10.00
C VAL A 72 7.40 -5.49 -8.50
N ARG A 73 7.20 -6.73 -8.00
CA ARG A 73 7.02 -7.02 -6.57
C ARG A 73 8.22 -6.66 -5.71
N LYS A 74 9.43 -6.65 -6.25
CA LYS A 74 10.61 -6.14 -5.56
C LYS A 74 10.56 -4.63 -5.30
N ARG A 75 9.85 -3.88 -6.16
CA ARG A 75 9.75 -2.42 -6.10
C ARG A 75 8.52 -1.93 -5.34
N VAL A 76 7.46 -2.73 -5.33
CA VAL A 76 6.16 -2.36 -4.77
C VAL A 76 5.80 -3.30 -3.63
N GLY A 77 5.95 -2.81 -2.41
CA GLY A 77 5.44 -3.47 -1.23
C GLY A 77 3.94 -3.20 -1.05
N PHE A 78 3.21 -4.19 -0.56
CA PHE A 78 1.78 -4.09 -0.37
C PHE A 78 1.41 -4.52 1.05
N VAL A 79 0.71 -3.67 1.78
CA VAL A 79 0.13 -3.96 3.10
C VAL A 79 -1.38 -4.10 2.93
N PHE A 80 -1.91 -5.29 3.24
CA PHE A 80 -3.34 -5.57 3.12
C PHE A 80 -4.16 -4.89 4.22
N GLN A 81 -5.44 -4.70 3.94
CA GLN A 81 -6.42 -4.13 4.87
C GLN A 81 -6.48 -4.94 6.18
N ASN A 82 -6.53 -6.26 6.08
CA ASN A 82 -6.45 -7.15 7.23
C ASN A 82 -5.03 -7.75 7.29
N ALA A 83 -4.27 -7.34 8.30
CA ALA A 83 -2.91 -7.83 8.50
C ALA A 83 -2.84 -9.37 8.71
N GLU A 84 -3.90 -9.99 9.25
CA GLU A 84 -3.95 -11.44 9.46
C GLU A 84 -3.86 -12.22 8.14
N ASP A 85 -4.38 -11.66 7.04
CA ASP A 85 -4.34 -12.29 5.73
C ASP A 85 -2.93 -12.24 5.09
N GLN A 86 -2.02 -11.45 5.70
CA GLN A 86 -0.65 -11.25 5.22
C GLN A 86 0.39 -12.03 6.02
N LEU A 87 0.14 -12.24 7.32
CA LEU A 87 1.09 -12.91 8.21
C LEU A 87 1.09 -14.42 7.94
N VAL A 88 2.25 -14.98 7.59
CA VAL A 88 2.42 -16.39 7.19
C VAL A 88 3.15 -17.22 8.23
N GLN A 89 4.05 -16.60 9.02
CA GLN A 89 4.84 -17.28 10.04
C GLN A 89 4.22 -17.09 11.43
N SER A 90 4.49 -18.03 12.32
CA SER A 90 3.98 -17.97 13.69
C SER A 90 4.75 -16.99 14.59
N ILE A 91 6.00 -16.68 14.28
CA ILE A 91 6.89 -15.82 15.07
C ILE A 91 7.18 -14.54 14.27
N VAL A 92 7.12 -13.40 14.96
CA VAL A 92 7.27 -12.07 14.34
C VAL A 92 8.54 -11.93 13.51
N GLU A 93 9.71 -12.27 14.06
CA GLU A 93 10.97 -12.13 13.33
C GLU A 93 11.07 -13.05 12.11
N GLU A 94 10.45 -14.23 12.17
CA GLU A 94 10.38 -15.17 11.06
C GLU A 94 9.46 -14.64 9.96
N ASP A 95 8.33 -14.04 10.35
CA ASP A 95 7.39 -13.44 9.40
C ASP A 95 8.02 -12.25 8.67
N VAL A 96 8.73 -11.38 9.39
CA VAL A 96 9.46 -10.26 8.79
C VAL A 96 10.60 -10.74 7.88
N ALA A 97 11.26 -11.86 8.21
CA ALA A 97 12.31 -12.47 7.40
C ALA A 97 11.79 -13.12 6.10
N PHE A 98 10.52 -13.55 6.06
CA PHE A 98 9.96 -14.35 4.96
C PHE A 98 10.15 -13.73 3.57
N GLY A 99 9.94 -12.41 3.46
CA GLY A 99 10.17 -11.69 2.19
C GLY A 99 11.64 -11.67 1.77
N LEU A 100 12.56 -11.59 2.72
CA LEU A 100 14.01 -11.60 2.48
C LEU A 100 14.50 -13.00 2.06
N GLU A 101 13.92 -14.07 2.62
CA GLU A 101 14.19 -15.44 2.19
C GLU A 101 13.83 -15.64 0.72
N ASN A 102 12.67 -15.16 0.30
CA ASN A 102 12.23 -15.20 -1.10
C ASN A 102 13.12 -14.37 -2.05
N LEU A 103 13.84 -13.39 -1.50
CA LEU A 103 14.84 -12.61 -2.24
C LEU A 103 16.23 -13.21 -2.19
N ASN A 104 16.42 -14.39 -1.55
CA ASN A 104 17.69 -15.08 -1.33
C ASN A 104 18.74 -14.20 -0.62
N VAL A 105 18.31 -13.41 0.37
CA VAL A 105 19.22 -12.62 1.21
C VAL A 105 20.01 -13.56 2.13
N GLU A 106 21.31 -13.29 2.29
CA GLU A 106 22.19 -14.09 3.16
C GLU A 106 21.74 -14.00 4.62
N LYS A 107 21.84 -15.14 5.38
CA LYS A 107 21.28 -15.28 6.72
C LYS A 107 21.73 -14.19 7.70
N ASN A 108 23.02 -13.88 7.75
CA ASN A 108 23.54 -12.88 8.71
C ASN A 108 23.04 -11.47 8.36
N GLN A 109 22.94 -11.17 7.05
CA GLN A 109 22.37 -9.91 6.58
C GLN A 109 20.87 -9.82 6.89
N MET A 110 20.14 -10.92 6.72
CA MET A 110 18.71 -11.02 7.02
C MET A 110 18.44 -10.73 8.50
N ILE A 111 19.17 -11.35 9.43
CA ILE A 111 19.04 -11.12 10.87
C ILE A 111 19.22 -9.63 11.20
N LYS A 112 20.23 -8.99 10.59
CA LYS A 112 20.48 -7.56 10.78
C LYS A 112 19.32 -6.70 10.26
N ILE A 113 18.85 -6.95 9.03
CA ILE A 113 17.74 -6.20 8.43
C ILE A 113 16.47 -6.34 9.27
N VAL A 114 16.14 -7.54 9.71
CA VAL A 114 14.95 -7.80 10.55
C VAL A 114 15.04 -7.02 11.87
N SER A 115 16.17 -7.11 12.58
CA SER A 115 16.37 -6.39 13.84
C SER A 115 16.27 -4.88 13.67
N GLU A 116 16.95 -4.31 12.66
CA GLU A 116 16.89 -2.89 12.34
C GLU A 116 15.48 -2.43 11.98
N THR A 117 14.74 -3.23 11.20
CA THR A 117 13.37 -2.91 10.79
C THR A 117 12.42 -2.90 11.97
N LEU A 118 12.47 -3.91 12.83
CA LEU A 118 11.65 -3.99 14.04
C LEU A 118 11.95 -2.84 15.01
N ASN A 119 13.24 -2.49 15.19
CA ASN A 119 13.64 -1.37 16.01
C ASN A 119 13.14 -0.02 15.46
N ASN A 120 13.27 0.21 14.16
CA ASN A 120 12.79 1.43 13.50
C ASN A 120 11.26 1.64 13.63
N LEU A 121 10.51 0.55 13.78
CA LEU A 121 9.06 0.56 14.02
C LEU A 121 8.70 0.56 15.53
N GLY A 122 9.68 0.44 16.42
CA GLY A 122 9.48 0.38 17.88
C GLY A 122 8.82 -0.92 18.37
N ILE A 123 8.93 -2.00 17.61
CA ILE A 123 8.33 -3.32 17.91
C ILE A 123 9.37 -4.44 18.11
N GLU A 124 10.64 -4.11 18.35
CA GLU A 124 11.70 -5.09 18.60
C GLU A 124 11.36 -6.05 19.76
N HIS A 125 10.68 -5.53 20.78
CA HIS A 125 10.21 -6.31 21.94
C HIS A 125 9.19 -7.40 21.56
N LEU A 126 8.64 -7.40 20.35
CA LEU A 126 7.71 -8.40 19.83
C LEU A 126 8.43 -9.48 19.01
N ALA A 127 9.73 -9.35 18.70
CA ALA A 127 10.46 -10.22 17.76
C ALA A 127 10.23 -11.73 17.97
N LYS A 128 10.25 -12.18 19.23
CA LYS A 128 10.05 -13.57 19.60
C LYS A 128 8.59 -13.94 19.94
N ARG A 129 7.66 -13.01 19.78
CA ARG A 129 6.24 -13.25 20.09
C ARG A 129 5.56 -14.01 18.98
N ASN A 130 4.57 -14.82 19.35
CA ASN A 130 3.69 -15.45 18.39
C ASN A 130 2.69 -14.41 17.86
N VAL A 131 2.56 -14.32 16.52
CA VAL A 131 1.72 -13.33 15.82
C VAL A 131 0.24 -13.46 16.17
N ASN A 132 -0.23 -14.66 16.52
CA ASN A 132 -1.63 -14.90 16.88
C ASN A 132 -2.05 -14.20 18.19
N PHE A 133 -1.10 -13.91 19.07
CA PHE A 133 -1.36 -13.23 20.34
C PHE A 133 -1.12 -11.72 20.31
N LEU A 134 -0.94 -11.14 19.13
CA LEU A 134 -0.76 -9.71 18.94
C LEU A 134 -2.12 -9.00 18.80
N SER A 135 -2.17 -7.74 19.25
CA SER A 135 -3.31 -6.86 18.93
C SER A 135 -3.35 -6.53 17.43
N ALA A 136 -4.51 -6.10 16.92
CA ALA A 136 -4.66 -5.70 15.51
C ALA A 136 -3.62 -4.65 15.09
N GLY A 137 -3.36 -3.63 15.93
CA GLY A 137 -2.35 -2.61 15.66
C GLY A 137 -0.92 -3.18 15.63
N GLN A 138 -0.60 -4.14 16.50
CA GLN A 138 0.69 -4.84 16.47
C GLN A 138 0.83 -5.69 15.22
N LYS A 139 -0.20 -6.44 14.83
CA LYS A 139 -0.21 -7.22 13.58
C LYS A 139 0.01 -6.32 12.36
N GLN A 140 -0.62 -5.15 12.33
CA GLN A 140 -0.44 -4.17 11.26
C GLN A 140 1.01 -3.67 11.16
N LEU A 141 1.66 -3.40 12.30
CA LEU A 141 3.07 -3.02 12.34
C LEU A 141 3.99 -4.15 11.90
N VAL A 142 3.68 -5.42 12.24
CA VAL A 142 4.44 -6.59 11.78
C VAL A 142 4.29 -6.77 10.27
N ALA A 143 3.08 -6.67 9.72
CA ALA A 143 2.85 -6.73 8.28
C ALA A 143 3.62 -5.61 7.53
N LEU A 144 3.59 -4.40 8.08
CA LEU A 144 4.39 -3.28 7.56
C LEU A 144 5.89 -3.57 7.65
N ALA A 145 6.37 -4.17 8.76
CA ALA A 145 7.78 -4.54 8.93
C ALA A 145 8.23 -5.52 7.85
N GLY A 146 7.45 -6.57 7.57
CA GLY A 146 7.75 -7.54 6.51
C GLY A 146 7.90 -6.88 5.13
N VAL A 147 7.04 -5.90 4.83
CA VAL A 147 7.14 -5.11 3.61
C VAL A 147 8.39 -4.24 3.59
N LEU A 148 8.67 -3.51 4.68
CA LEU A 148 9.80 -2.57 4.77
C LEU A 148 11.16 -3.28 4.74
N ALA A 149 11.26 -4.48 5.31
CA ALA A 149 12.47 -5.29 5.28
C ALA A 149 12.97 -5.55 3.84
N MET A 150 12.06 -5.73 2.89
CA MET A 150 12.39 -5.88 1.46
C MET A 150 12.85 -4.57 0.79
N ASN A 151 12.80 -3.44 1.49
CA ASN A 151 13.23 -2.11 1.03
C ASN A 151 12.60 -1.65 -0.30
N PRO A 152 11.27 -1.73 -0.47
CA PRO A 152 10.61 -1.33 -1.73
C PRO A 152 10.71 0.18 -1.97
N THR A 153 10.58 0.60 -3.25
CA THR A 153 10.49 2.01 -3.65
C THR A 153 9.11 2.58 -3.35
N TYR A 154 8.07 1.78 -3.60
CA TYR A 154 6.66 2.12 -3.40
C TYR A 154 6.06 1.26 -2.30
N ILE A 155 5.31 1.87 -1.41
CA ILE A 155 4.59 1.19 -0.32
C ILE A 155 3.12 1.50 -0.48
N ILE A 156 2.33 0.48 -0.78
CA ILE A 156 0.89 0.56 -0.88
C ILE A 156 0.28 0.07 0.42
N LEU A 157 -0.62 0.84 1.00
CA LEU A 157 -1.37 0.47 2.19
C LEU A 157 -2.86 0.53 1.84
N ASP A 158 -3.51 -0.62 1.91
CA ASP A 158 -4.95 -0.74 1.64
C ASP A 158 -5.72 -0.62 2.96
N GLU A 159 -6.42 0.50 3.15
CA GLU A 159 -7.19 0.85 4.36
C GLU A 159 -6.43 0.64 5.69
N PRO A 160 -5.19 1.17 5.84
CA PRO A 160 -4.29 0.80 6.93
C PRO A 160 -4.77 1.20 8.31
N THR A 161 -5.80 2.02 8.41
CA THR A 161 -6.24 2.63 9.67
C THR A 161 -7.64 2.20 10.11
N THR A 162 -8.39 1.48 9.27
CA THR A 162 -9.81 1.14 9.49
C THR A 162 -10.04 0.37 10.80
N LEU A 163 -9.11 -0.52 11.17
CA LEU A 163 -9.21 -1.37 12.38
C LEU A 163 -8.43 -0.83 13.58
N LEU A 164 -7.91 0.40 13.51
CA LEU A 164 -7.02 0.95 14.52
C LEU A 164 -7.70 2.03 15.37
N ASP A 165 -7.35 2.08 16.66
CA ASP A 165 -7.67 3.18 17.52
C ASP A 165 -6.88 4.46 17.16
N ALA A 166 -7.27 5.61 17.69
CA ALA A 166 -6.68 6.90 17.38
C ALA A 166 -5.17 6.99 17.66
N LYS A 167 -4.67 6.28 18.69
CA LYS A 167 -3.25 6.26 19.05
C LYS A 167 -2.46 5.50 18.01
N ASN A 168 -2.92 4.32 17.61
CA ASN A 168 -2.28 3.49 16.60
C ASN A 168 -2.34 4.13 15.21
N LYS A 169 -3.46 4.77 14.83
CA LYS A 169 -3.57 5.59 13.62
C LYS A 169 -2.47 6.65 13.57
N LYS A 170 -2.34 7.46 14.63
CA LYS A 170 -1.32 8.51 14.71
C LYS A 170 0.09 7.96 14.57
N ASN A 171 0.37 6.80 15.18
CA ASN A 171 1.66 6.13 15.08
C ASN A 171 1.97 5.71 13.64
N ILE A 172 1.05 5.02 12.97
CA ILE A 172 1.22 4.59 11.56
C ILE A 172 1.52 5.82 10.67
N PHE A 173 0.74 6.89 10.77
CA PHE A 173 0.98 8.09 9.96
C PHE A 173 2.34 8.73 10.22
N SER A 174 2.78 8.78 11.48
CA SER A 174 4.11 9.29 11.83
C SER A 174 5.22 8.45 11.19
N ILE A 175 5.06 7.14 11.18
CA ILE A 175 5.99 6.21 10.50
C ILE A 175 5.99 6.48 8.98
N LEU A 176 4.82 6.57 8.35
CA LEU A 176 4.70 6.82 6.91
C LEU A 176 5.31 8.17 6.50
N GLU A 177 5.06 9.23 7.27
CA GLU A 177 5.69 10.54 7.03
C GLU A 177 7.22 10.46 7.13
N ASN A 178 7.75 9.75 8.12
CA ASN A 178 9.19 9.55 8.27
C ASN A 178 9.79 8.79 7.08
N LEU A 179 9.13 7.70 6.64
CA LEU A 179 9.55 6.93 5.47
C LEU A 179 9.56 7.76 4.19
N ASN A 180 8.57 8.62 4.00
CA ASN A 180 8.53 9.52 2.85
C ASN A 180 9.59 10.62 2.98
N LYS A 181 9.57 11.42 4.06
CA LYS A 181 10.39 12.64 4.18
C LYS A 181 11.88 12.36 4.36
N LYS A 182 12.25 11.30 5.11
CA LYS A 182 13.67 10.99 5.40
C LYS A 182 14.26 9.91 4.48
N HIS A 183 13.43 8.97 4.02
CA HIS A 183 13.90 7.84 3.23
C HIS A 183 13.45 7.90 1.77
N GLY A 184 12.73 8.95 1.36
CA GLY A 184 12.31 9.17 -0.02
C GLY A 184 11.33 8.12 -0.57
N LYS A 185 10.67 7.35 0.32
CA LYS A 185 9.73 6.31 -0.11
C LYS A 185 8.46 6.92 -0.70
N SER A 186 7.96 6.34 -1.76
CA SER A 186 6.65 6.66 -2.32
C SER A 186 5.57 5.93 -1.54
N ILE A 187 4.57 6.64 -1.03
CA ILE A 187 3.49 6.06 -0.21
C ILE A 187 2.19 6.18 -0.97
N ILE A 188 1.47 5.08 -1.12
CA ILE A 188 0.13 5.06 -1.70
C ILE A 188 -0.84 4.56 -0.61
N ILE A 189 -1.76 5.43 -0.18
CA ILE A 189 -2.76 5.11 0.84
C ILE A 189 -4.10 4.97 0.14
N VAL A 190 -4.70 3.80 0.26
CA VAL A 190 -6.08 3.57 -0.18
C VAL A 190 -6.99 3.73 1.03
N SER A 191 -8.01 4.58 0.93
CA SER A 191 -8.92 4.79 2.05
C SER A 191 -10.32 5.25 1.61
N ASN A 192 -11.30 5.03 2.46
CA ASN A 192 -12.61 5.67 2.41
C ASN A 192 -12.76 6.76 3.50
N LEU A 193 -11.72 7.01 4.31
CA LEU A 193 -11.69 7.98 5.39
C LEU A 193 -10.96 9.26 4.96
N LEU A 194 -11.60 10.43 5.14
CA LEU A 194 -11.00 11.72 4.80
C LEU A 194 -9.80 12.08 5.69
N ASP A 195 -9.78 11.60 6.93
CA ASP A 195 -8.67 11.79 7.86
C ASP A 195 -7.34 11.24 7.30
N ASP A 196 -7.40 10.20 6.47
CA ASP A 196 -6.22 9.58 5.88
C ASP A 196 -5.56 10.46 4.80
N LEU A 197 -6.25 11.51 4.33
CA LEU A 197 -5.68 12.50 3.41
C LEU A 197 -4.65 13.43 4.06
N ARG A 198 -4.54 13.46 5.39
CA ARG A 198 -3.76 14.48 6.10
C ARG A 198 -2.30 14.59 5.65
N ILE A 199 -1.67 13.46 5.30
CA ILE A 199 -0.26 13.42 4.86
C ILE A 199 -0.09 13.41 3.34
N ALA A 200 -1.19 13.37 2.57
CA ALA A 200 -1.14 13.24 1.11
C ALA A 200 -0.69 14.54 0.43
N ASP A 201 0.21 14.41 -0.54
CA ASP A 201 0.56 15.45 -1.51
C ASP A 201 -0.46 15.50 -2.66
N ASN A 202 -0.78 14.31 -3.18
CA ASN A 202 -1.69 14.11 -4.32
C ASN A 202 -2.88 13.23 -3.89
N VAL A 203 -4.02 13.47 -4.55
CA VAL A 203 -5.25 12.72 -4.32
C VAL A 203 -5.81 12.24 -5.64
N ILE A 204 -6.25 10.99 -5.65
CA ILE A 204 -7.00 10.38 -6.75
C ILE A 204 -8.34 9.98 -6.17
N VAL A 205 -9.43 10.37 -6.83
CA VAL A 205 -10.78 10.01 -6.42
C VAL A 205 -11.36 9.04 -7.44
N LEU A 206 -11.74 7.85 -6.95
CA LEU A 206 -12.42 6.82 -7.74
C LEU A 206 -13.92 6.79 -7.43
N LYS A 207 -14.72 6.69 -8.50
CA LYS A 207 -16.14 6.40 -8.44
C LYS A 207 -16.52 5.41 -9.53
N ASP A 208 -17.21 4.34 -9.20
CA ASP A 208 -17.72 3.34 -10.14
C ASP A 208 -16.68 2.87 -11.19
N GLY A 209 -15.46 2.59 -10.72
CA GLY A 209 -14.37 2.13 -11.56
C GLY A 209 -13.70 3.20 -12.43
N LYS A 210 -14.03 4.49 -12.26
CA LYS A 210 -13.46 5.61 -13.02
C LYS A 210 -12.77 6.61 -12.11
N ILE A 211 -11.75 7.30 -12.65
CA ILE A 211 -11.14 8.44 -11.97
C ILE A 211 -12.00 9.68 -12.25
N ILE A 212 -12.53 10.30 -11.19
CA ILE A 212 -13.29 11.56 -11.28
C ILE A 212 -12.43 12.76 -10.86
N PHE A 213 -11.31 12.54 -10.20
CA PHE A 213 -10.30 13.56 -9.90
C PHE A 213 -8.92 12.93 -9.76
N SER A 214 -7.90 13.62 -10.26
CA SER A 214 -6.49 13.29 -10.04
C SER A 214 -5.67 14.58 -10.02
N GLY A 215 -4.99 14.86 -8.89
CA GLY A 215 -4.22 16.09 -8.76
C GLY A 215 -3.68 16.33 -7.36
N ARG A 216 -3.10 17.51 -7.14
CA ARG A 216 -2.63 17.92 -5.81
C ARG A 216 -3.79 18.06 -4.84
N LYS A 217 -3.59 17.63 -3.59
CA LYS A 217 -4.59 17.73 -2.52
C LYS A 217 -5.17 19.14 -2.38
N ALA A 218 -4.33 20.18 -2.49
CA ALA A 218 -4.76 21.57 -2.38
C ALA A 218 -5.77 22.00 -3.48
N GLY A 219 -5.81 21.26 -4.60
CA GLY A 219 -6.74 21.52 -5.71
C GLY A 219 -7.98 20.63 -5.69
N LEU A 220 -8.19 19.82 -4.65
CA LEU A 220 -9.35 18.92 -4.57
C LEU A 220 -10.65 19.70 -4.32
N PRO A 221 -11.62 19.70 -5.26
CA PRO A 221 -12.87 20.41 -5.08
C PRO A 221 -13.76 19.69 -4.04
N GLY A 222 -14.38 20.45 -3.14
CA GLY A 222 -15.22 19.87 -2.08
C GLY A 222 -16.44 19.09 -2.60
N ASN A 223 -16.99 19.48 -3.76
CA ASN A 223 -18.12 18.77 -4.37
C ASN A 223 -17.73 17.37 -4.89
N ILE A 224 -16.47 17.14 -5.25
CA ILE A 224 -15.97 15.83 -5.72
C ILE A 224 -16.06 14.76 -4.61
N LEU A 225 -15.82 15.15 -3.36
CA LEU A 225 -15.93 14.21 -2.21
C LEU A 225 -17.37 13.72 -2.05
N LYS A 226 -18.35 14.63 -2.10
CA LYS A 226 -19.77 14.27 -2.07
C LYS A 226 -20.17 13.41 -3.28
N GLU A 227 -19.70 13.78 -4.46
CA GLU A 227 -19.92 13.00 -5.67
C GLU A 227 -19.35 11.57 -5.55
N ALA A 228 -18.21 11.40 -4.88
CA ALA A 228 -17.59 10.11 -4.62
C ALA A 228 -18.29 9.29 -3.53
N GLY A 229 -19.33 9.82 -2.89
CA GLY A 229 -20.01 9.19 -1.74
C GLY A 229 -19.17 9.17 -0.47
N LEU A 230 -18.33 10.21 -0.28
CA LEU A 230 -17.50 10.43 0.89
C LEU A 230 -18.10 11.65 1.62
N ASP A 231 -19.20 11.41 2.33
CA ASP A 231 -19.78 12.43 3.23
C ASP A 231 -18.99 12.46 4.56
N GLU A 232 -18.89 13.68 5.16
CA GLU A 232 -18.26 13.90 6.47
C GLU A 232 -18.95 13.14 7.61
#